data_32ea176cd8c8f1ee0e66d826417ea72e
#
_entry.id   32ea176cd8c8f1ee0e66d826417ea72e
#
_cell.length_a   1.000
_cell.length_b   1.000
_cell.length_c   1.000
_cell.angle_alpha   90.00
_cell.angle_beta   90.00
_cell.angle_gamma   90.00
#
_symmetry.space_group_name_H-M   'P 1'
#
loop_
_entity.id
_entity.type
_entity.pdbx_description
1 polymer ?
#
loop_
_entity_poly.entity_id
_entity_poly.type
_entity_poly.pdbx_seq_one_letter_code
_entity_poly.pdbx_strand_id
1 'polypeptide(L)'
;ELVDMEIRDLLSKYDFDGDNAVIVQGAALPAYNNPSDPEAAACISALMDAIDANIPEPERDEDKPFLMAVEDVFSIEGRGTVATGRIERGVINVGDEIEIIGLKDTATTTVTGVEMFRKLLDKGMAGDNVGCLLRGMKREDIERGQVLAAPGSISPHSKFEAEVYRSEERRVGKE
;
A
#
# COMPACT_ATOMS: atom_id res chain seq x y z
N GLU A 1 -14.02 -27.25 -14.38
CA GLU A 1 -13.28 -27.34 -15.66
C GLU A 1 -13.50 -26.10 -16.54
N LEU A 2 -14.76 -25.75 -16.90
CA LEU A 2 -15.03 -24.59 -17.79
C LEU A 2 -14.51 -23.27 -17.19
N VAL A 3 -14.81 -22.98 -15.94
CA VAL A 3 -14.33 -21.78 -15.23
C VAL A 3 -12.81 -21.72 -15.13
N ASP A 4 -12.16 -22.87 -14.91
CA ASP A 4 -10.70 -22.95 -14.87
C ASP A 4 -10.08 -22.58 -16.24
N MET A 5 -10.63 -23.10 -17.33
CA MET A 5 -10.22 -22.74 -18.69
C MET A 5 -10.43 -21.24 -18.97
N GLU A 6 -11.59 -20.70 -18.63
CA GLU A 6 -11.89 -19.27 -18.84
C GLU A 6 -10.95 -18.34 -18.06
N ILE A 7 -10.59 -18.74 -16.82
CA ILE A 7 -9.62 -17.99 -16.00
C ILE A 7 -8.23 -18.02 -16.65
N ARG A 8 -7.77 -19.17 -17.13
CA ARG A 8 -6.46 -19.31 -17.81
C ARG A 8 -6.41 -18.49 -19.09
N ASP A 9 -7.46 -18.54 -19.90
CA ASP A 9 -7.58 -17.73 -21.11
C ASP A 9 -7.57 -16.23 -20.78
N LEU A 10 -8.26 -15.82 -19.72
CA LEU A 10 -8.28 -14.45 -19.27
C LEU A 10 -6.89 -13.97 -18.79
N LEU A 11 -6.20 -14.78 -18.00
CA LEU A 11 -4.83 -14.47 -17.55
C LEU A 11 -3.89 -14.32 -18.74
N SER A 12 -3.92 -15.25 -19.69
CA SER A 12 -3.09 -15.20 -20.89
C SER A 12 -3.40 -13.99 -21.77
N LYS A 13 -4.66 -13.56 -21.83
CA LYS A 13 -5.07 -12.34 -22.55
C LYS A 13 -4.46 -11.07 -21.96
N TYR A 14 -4.13 -11.06 -20.68
CA TYR A 14 -3.50 -9.94 -19.98
C TYR A 14 -1.99 -10.16 -19.73
N ASP A 15 -1.35 -11.01 -20.53
CA ASP A 15 0.09 -11.31 -20.50
C ASP A 15 0.59 -11.94 -19.18
N PHE A 16 -0.32 -12.60 -18.43
CA PHE A 16 0.06 -13.48 -17.32
C PHE A 16 0.24 -14.93 -17.81
N ASP A 17 1.02 -15.71 -17.08
CA ASP A 17 1.21 -17.13 -17.37
C ASP A 17 -0.04 -17.95 -16.97
N GLY A 18 -1.06 -17.91 -17.80
CA GLY A 18 -2.33 -18.59 -17.55
C GLY A 18 -2.19 -20.10 -17.55
N ASP A 19 -1.29 -20.67 -18.38
CA ASP A 19 -1.12 -22.12 -18.52
C ASP A 19 -0.55 -22.74 -17.22
N ASN A 20 0.37 -22.05 -16.55
CA ASN A 20 1.01 -22.50 -15.33
C ASN A 20 0.40 -21.91 -14.05
N ALA A 21 -0.66 -21.09 -14.17
CA ALA A 21 -1.31 -20.49 -13.00
C ALA A 21 -1.84 -21.58 -12.04
N VAL A 22 -1.48 -21.46 -10.76
CA VAL A 22 -1.96 -22.36 -9.71
C VAL A 22 -3.38 -21.95 -9.32
N ILE A 23 -4.33 -22.87 -9.47
CA ILE A 23 -5.74 -22.67 -9.13
C ILE A 23 -6.12 -23.62 -8.01
N VAL A 24 -6.57 -23.07 -6.88
CA VAL A 24 -7.06 -23.83 -5.74
C VAL A 24 -8.60 -23.76 -5.71
N GLN A 25 -9.23 -24.92 -5.60
CA GLN A 25 -10.69 -25.02 -5.53
C GLN A 25 -11.13 -25.41 -4.13
N GLY A 26 -12.23 -24.83 -3.65
CA GLY A 26 -12.75 -25.15 -2.34
C GLY A 26 -14.06 -24.44 -1.99
N ALA A 27 -14.70 -24.89 -0.92
CA ALA A 27 -15.87 -24.28 -0.33
C ALA A 27 -15.51 -23.63 1.00
N ALA A 28 -15.49 -22.30 1.05
CA ALA A 28 -15.12 -21.57 2.27
C ALA A 28 -16.19 -21.59 3.37
N LEU A 29 -17.47 -21.71 3.02
CA LEU A 29 -18.58 -21.68 3.99
C LEU A 29 -18.54 -22.83 5.02
N PRO A 30 -18.28 -24.09 4.66
CA PRO A 30 -18.06 -25.16 5.64
C PRO A 30 -16.94 -24.86 6.63
N ALA A 31 -15.79 -24.34 6.14
CA ALA A 31 -14.66 -23.95 6.99
C ALA A 31 -15.03 -22.79 7.92
N TYR A 32 -15.79 -21.82 7.45
CA TYR A 32 -16.25 -20.69 8.27
C TYR A 32 -17.20 -21.15 9.39
N ASN A 33 -18.14 -22.06 9.08
CA ASN A 33 -19.13 -22.55 10.04
C ASN A 33 -18.51 -23.51 11.06
N ASN A 34 -17.47 -24.25 10.69
CA ASN A 34 -16.78 -25.20 11.59
C ASN A 34 -15.26 -25.14 11.42
N PRO A 35 -14.59 -24.06 11.92
CA PRO A 35 -13.17 -23.85 11.72
C PRO A 35 -12.27 -24.89 12.41
N SER A 36 -12.84 -25.69 13.30
CA SER A 36 -12.11 -26.76 14.02
C SER A 36 -12.15 -28.10 13.27
N ASP A 37 -12.90 -28.19 12.18
CA ASP A 37 -12.97 -29.40 11.36
C ASP A 37 -11.86 -29.38 10.31
N PRO A 38 -10.86 -30.30 10.39
CA PRO A 38 -9.75 -30.32 9.47
C PRO A 38 -10.17 -30.59 8.02
N GLU A 39 -11.25 -31.34 7.81
CA GLU A 39 -11.75 -31.68 6.49
C GLU A 39 -12.41 -30.47 5.81
N ALA A 40 -13.20 -29.71 6.57
CA ALA A 40 -13.80 -28.47 6.13
C ALA A 40 -12.75 -27.38 5.86
N ALA A 41 -11.70 -27.31 6.68
CA ALA A 41 -10.63 -26.34 6.58
C ALA A 41 -9.55 -26.67 5.54
N ALA A 42 -9.50 -27.90 5.01
CA ALA A 42 -8.44 -28.36 4.13
C ALA A 42 -8.23 -27.50 2.87
N CYS A 43 -9.31 -27.01 2.25
CA CYS A 43 -9.20 -26.12 1.09
C CYS A 43 -8.60 -24.75 1.43
N ILE A 44 -8.78 -24.25 2.63
CA ILE A 44 -8.19 -22.97 3.09
C ILE A 44 -6.70 -23.18 3.34
N SER A 45 -6.31 -24.28 3.99
CA SER A 45 -4.90 -24.64 4.17
C SER A 45 -4.18 -24.79 2.83
N ALA A 46 -4.78 -25.51 1.88
CA ALA A 46 -4.23 -25.66 0.53
C ALA A 46 -4.07 -24.33 -0.21
N LEU A 47 -4.99 -23.37 0.00
CA LEU A 47 -4.86 -22.01 -0.55
C LEU A 47 -3.67 -21.28 0.07
N MET A 48 -3.49 -21.36 1.39
CA MET A 48 -2.36 -20.71 2.07
C MET A 48 -1.03 -21.31 1.63
N ASP A 49 -0.95 -22.63 1.57
CA ASP A 49 0.25 -23.32 1.07
C ASP A 49 0.59 -22.94 -0.39
N ALA A 50 -0.44 -22.78 -1.23
CA ALA A 50 -0.26 -22.36 -2.61
C ALA A 50 0.23 -20.90 -2.70
N ILE A 51 -0.26 -20.00 -1.85
CA ILE A 51 0.20 -18.60 -1.75
C ILE A 51 1.67 -18.59 -1.36
N ASP A 52 2.05 -19.29 -0.29
CA ASP A 52 3.42 -19.32 0.21
C ASP A 52 4.41 -19.92 -0.81
N ALA A 53 3.96 -20.90 -1.61
CA ALA A 53 4.80 -21.56 -2.60
C ALA A 53 4.95 -20.79 -3.92
N ASN A 54 3.95 -19.99 -4.32
CA ASN A 54 3.88 -19.44 -5.68
C ASN A 54 3.95 -17.91 -5.76
N ILE A 55 3.71 -17.19 -4.66
CA ILE A 55 3.81 -15.72 -4.64
C ILE A 55 5.19 -15.33 -4.15
N PRO A 56 6.06 -14.75 -5.00
CA PRO A 56 7.39 -14.32 -4.58
C PRO A 56 7.29 -13.14 -3.60
N GLU A 57 8.24 -13.08 -2.67
CA GLU A 57 8.39 -11.91 -1.83
C GLU A 57 8.78 -10.70 -2.70
N PRO A 58 8.08 -9.55 -2.58
CA PRO A 58 8.35 -8.39 -3.41
C PRO A 58 9.72 -7.78 -3.07
N GLU A 59 10.45 -7.36 -4.11
CA GLU A 59 11.66 -6.56 -3.92
C GLU A 59 11.29 -5.19 -3.31
N ARG A 60 11.96 -4.83 -2.23
CA ARG A 60 11.75 -3.56 -1.53
C ARG A 60 12.91 -2.61 -1.81
N ASP A 61 12.60 -1.43 -2.34
CA ASP A 61 13.58 -0.37 -2.64
C ASP A 61 14.03 0.36 -1.37
N GLU A 62 14.63 -0.33 -0.41
CA GLU A 62 15.04 0.24 0.89
C GLU A 62 16.24 1.17 0.79
N ASP A 63 17.13 0.95 -0.17
CA ASP A 63 18.36 1.73 -0.37
C ASP A 63 18.13 3.11 -1.03
N LYS A 64 16.93 3.38 -1.53
CA LYS A 64 16.57 4.66 -2.15
C LYS A 64 16.18 5.69 -1.08
N PRO A 65 16.26 7.01 -1.38
CA PRO A 65 15.73 8.02 -0.49
C PRO A 65 14.26 7.82 -0.17
N PHE A 66 13.87 8.01 1.09
CA PHE A 66 12.50 7.86 1.57
C PHE A 66 11.50 8.65 0.73
N LEU A 67 10.39 8.01 0.40
CA LEU A 67 9.26 8.60 -0.31
C LEU A 67 7.96 7.93 0.13
N MET A 68 6.96 8.74 0.52
CA MET A 68 5.62 8.28 0.88
C MET A 68 4.58 9.27 0.37
N ALA A 69 3.61 8.81 -0.41
CA ALA A 69 2.45 9.62 -0.80
C ALA A 69 1.47 9.74 0.38
N VAL A 70 0.98 10.96 0.64
CA VAL A 70 -0.01 11.20 1.69
C VAL A 70 -1.38 10.77 1.19
N GLU A 71 -1.96 9.76 1.84
CA GLU A 71 -3.29 9.22 1.54
C GLU A 71 -4.37 9.81 2.42
N ASP A 72 -4.06 10.03 3.70
CA ASP A 72 -4.95 10.67 4.66
C ASP A 72 -4.18 11.44 5.74
N VAL A 73 -4.85 12.42 6.36
CA VAL A 73 -4.28 13.27 7.42
C VAL A 73 -5.29 13.44 8.54
N PHE A 74 -4.89 13.15 9.75
CA PHE A 74 -5.72 13.35 10.94
C PHE A 74 -4.89 13.82 12.13
N SER A 75 -5.59 14.43 13.12
CA SER A 75 -4.97 14.87 14.36
C SER A 75 -5.32 13.90 15.47
N ILE A 76 -4.32 13.57 16.29
CA ILE A 76 -4.50 12.81 17.53
C ILE A 76 -4.35 13.80 18.68
N GLU A 77 -5.41 13.93 19.51
CA GLU A 77 -5.39 14.82 20.64
C GLU A 77 -4.23 14.50 21.60
N GLY A 78 -3.44 15.51 21.94
CA GLY A 78 -2.25 15.36 22.80
C GLY A 78 -1.01 14.75 22.13
N ARG A 79 -1.11 14.27 20.88
CA ARG A 79 0.03 13.68 20.15
C ARG A 79 0.47 14.45 18.92
N GLY A 80 -0.47 15.08 18.21
CA GLY A 80 -0.17 15.90 17.02
C GLY A 80 -0.82 15.38 15.74
N THR A 81 -0.30 15.81 14.62
CA THR A 81 -0.81 15.45 13.28
C THR A 81 -0.11 14.22 12.75
N VAL A 82 -0.90 13.31 12.20
CA VAL A 82 -0.44 12.06 11.56
C VAL A 82 -0.79 12.11 10.08
N ALA A 83 0.19 11.88 9.23
CA ALA A 83 0.02 11.62 7.81
C ALA A 83 0.16 10.12 7.57
N THR A 84 -0.81 9.51 6.90
CA THR A 84 -0.78 8.09 6.55
C THR A 84 -0.54 7.89 5.08
N GLY A 85 0.09 6.78 4.74
CA GLY A 85 0.33 6.36 3.37
C GLY A 85 1.22 5.14 3.30
N ARG A 86 1.40 4.64 2.08
CA ARG A 86 2.35 3.59 1.80
C ARG A 86 3.73 4.19 1.51
N ILE A 87 4.74 3.64 2.13
CA ILE A 87 6.13 3.96 1.79
C ILE A 87 6.44 3.35 0.42
N GLU A 88 6.68 4.19 -0.58
CA GLU A 88 6.97 3.75 -1.94
C GLU A 88 8.40 3.25 -2.09
N ARG A 89 9.34 3.89 -1.37
CA ARG A 89 10.77 3.55 -1.36
C ARG A 89 11.47 4.10 -0.15
N GLY A 90 12.62 3.54 0.16
CA GLY A 90 13.47 3.96 1.27
C GLY A 90 12.97 3.50 2.63
N VAL A 91 13.58 4.04 3.64
CA VAL A 91 13.31 3.78 5.06
C VAL A 91 13.09 5.11 5.77
N ILE A 92 12.17 5.15 6.72
CA ILE A 92 11.93 6.27 7.62
C ILE A 92 12.13 5.82 9.06
N ASN A 93 12.91 6.55 9.83
CA ASN A 93 13.10 6.28 11.25
C ASN A 93 12.45 7.36 12.10
N VAL A 94 12.11 7.03 13.32
CA VAL A 94 11.73 8.03 14.32
C VAL A 94 12.91 8.96 14.58
N GLY A 95 12.69 10.27 14.41
CA GLY A 95 13.71 11.31 14.53
C GLY A 95 14.21 11.87 13.20
N ASP A 96 13.90 11.21 12.07
CA ASP A 96 14.32 11.69 10.76
C ASP A 96 13.61 13.01 10.41
N GLU A 97 14.38 13.90 9.76
CA GLU A 97 13.85 15.10 9.12
C GLU A 97 13.33 14.76 7.73
N ILE A 98 12.17 15.30 7.39
CA ILE A 98 11.51 15.10 6.08
C ILE A 98 10.99 16.42 5.53
N GLU A 99 10.77 16.44 4.22
CA GLU A 99 10.06 17.49 3.51
C GLU A 99 8.66 17.03 3.12
N ILE A 100 7.70 17.96 3.22
CA ILE A 100 6.32 17.82 2.72
C ILE A 100 6.25 18.63 1.43
N ILE A 101 6.03 17.94 0.31
CA ILE A 101 6.19 18.50 -1.03
C ILE A 101 4.90 18.39 -1.83
N GLY A 102 4.63 19.39 -2.66
CA GLY A 102 3.51 19.44 -3.59
C GLY A 102 2.28 20.18 -3.02
N LEU A 103 1.44 20.69 -3.91
CA LEU A 103 0.21 21.44 -3.66
C LEU A 103 0.39 22.79 -2.92
N LYS A 104 1.31 22.86 -1.98
CA LYS A 104 1.67 24.03 -1.16
C LYS A 104 3.18 24.25 -1.19
N ASP A 105 3.63 25.34 -0.57
CA ASP A 105 5.06 25.56 -0.34
C ASP A 105 5.66 24.40 0.45
N THR A 106 6.87 23.99 0.07
CA THR A 106 7.58 22.91 0.74
C THR A 106 7.82 23.26 2.21
N ALA A 107 7.44 22.37 3.09
CA ALA A 107 7.63 22.47 4.52
C ALA A 107 8.54 21.37 5.03
N THR A 108 9.38 21.67 6.03
CA THR A 108 10.25 20.70 6.67
C THR A 108 9.72 20.38 8.07
N THR A 109 9.76 19.11 8.45
CA THR A 109 9.37 18.65 9.79
C THR A 109 10.15 17.42 10.21
N THR A 110 9.98 17.01 11.47
CA THR A 110 10.60 15.79 12.02
C THR A 110 9.54 14.76 12.29
N VAL A 111 9.79 13.50 11.92
CA VAL A 111 8.95 12.36 12.28
C VAL A 111 9.20 12.01 13.76
N THR A 112 8.17 12.12 14.58
CA THR A 112 8.25 11.83 16.02
C THR A 112 7.72 10.46 16.40
N GLY A 113 7.12 9.75 15.45
CA GLY A 113 6.63 8.40 15.61
C GLY A 113 6.23 7.79 14.29
N VAL A 114 6.40 6.49 14.18
CA VAL A 114 5.92 5.66 13.07
C VAL A 114 4.98 4.61 13.65
N GLU A 115 3.81 4.45 13.08
CA GLU A 115 2.79 3.52 13.60
C GLU A 115 2.20 2.68 12.46
N MET A 116 2.06 1.38 12.70
CA MET A 116 1.41 0.44 11.79
C MET A 116 0.55 -0.52 12.61
N PHE A 117 -0.73 -0.72 12.20
CA PHE A 117 -1.69 -1.58 12.92
C PHE A 117 -1.79 -1.29 14.43
N ARG A 118 -1.77 0.00 14.82
CA ARG A 118 -1.80 0.46 16.22
C ARG A 118 -0.56 0.04 17.05
N LYS A 119 0.53 -0.32 16.39
CA LYS A 119 1.82 -0.59 17.02
C LYS A 119 2.82 0.49 16.64
N LEU A 120 3.52 1.00 17.65
CA LEU A 120 4.64 1.90 17.43
C LEU A 120 5.83 1.10 16.88
N LEU A 121 6.45 1.66 15.86
CA LEU A 121 7.63 1.11 15.22
C LEU A 121 8.81 2.10 15.37
N ASP A 122 10.02 1.59 15.44
CA ASP A 122 11.23 2.42 15.40
C ASP A 122 11.51 2.93 13.98
N LYS A 123 11.12 2.16 12.97
CA LYS A 123 11.25 2.48 11.54
C LYS A 123 10.12 1.91 10.71
N GLY A 124 9.87 2.52 9.54
CA GLY A 124 9.07 1.96 8.45
C GLY A 124 9.91 1.82 7.19
N MET A 125 9.62 0.87 6.33
CA MET A 125 10.37 0.58 5.12
C MET A 125 9.47 0.47 3.88
N ALA A 126 10.06 0.52 2.71
CA ALA A 126 9.37 0.40 1.44
C ALA A 126 8.35 -0.75 1.44
N GLY A 127 7.12 -0.47 1.01
CA GLY A 127 5.98 -1.39 1.01
C GLY A 127 5.12 -1.35 2.28
N ASP A 128 5.60 -0.77 3.38
CA ASP A 128 4.80 -0.64 4.59
C ASP A 128 3.76 0.47 4.46
N ASN A 129 2.55 0.22 4.96
CA ASN A 129 1.52 1.25 5.09
C ASN A 129 1.54 1.77 6.54
N VAL A 130 1.97 3.00 6.71
CA VAL A 130 2.26 3.57 8.03
C VAL A 130 1.57 4.92 8.27
N GLY A 131 1.47 5.28 9.54
CA GLY A 131 1.18 6.63 9.99
C GLY A 131 2.44 7.28 10.53
N CYS A 132 2.87 8.40 9.95
CA CYS A 132 3.97 9.22 10.43
C CYS A 132 3.44 10.37 11.29
N LEU A 133 3.83 10.40 12.57
CA LEU A 133 3.52 11.50 13.48
C LEU A 133 4.51 12.65 13.23
N LEU A 134 4.01 13.84 12.93
CA LEU A 134 4.78 14.97 12.46
C LEU A 134 4.84 16.09 13.51
N ARG A 135 6.06 16.57 13.78
CA ARG A 135 6.31 17.58 14.79
C ARG A 135 5.81 18.96 14.34
N GLY A 136 5.00 19.62 15.18
CA GLY A 136 4.63 21.04 14.97
C GLY A 136 3.75 21.31 13.75
N MET A 137 3.28 20.28 13.07
CA MET A 137 2.39 20.41 11.92
C MET A 137 0.93 20.36 12.38
N LYS A 138 0.10 21.24 11.82
CA LYS A 138 -1.36 21.17 11.97
C LYS A 138 -1.96 20.37 10.84
N ARG A 139 -3.18 19.86 11.05
CA ARG A 139 -3.89 19.10 10.02
C ARG A 139 -4.10 19.90 8.72
N GLU A 140 -4.37 21.21 8.84
CA GLU A 140 -4.56 22.11 7.70
C GLU A 140 -3.27 22.40 6.89
N ASP A 141 -2.10 22.12 7.44
CA ASP A 141 -0.82 22.35 6.77
C ASP A 141 -0.52 21.24 5.75
N ILE A 142 -1.16 20.06 5.90
CA ILE A 142 -0.92 18.88 5.09
C ILE A 142 -2.20 18.46 4.38
N GLU A 143 -2.08 18.10 3.11
CA GLU A 143 -3.20 17.64 2.29
C GLU A 143 -2.92 16.29 1.64
N ARG A 144 -3.98 15.51 1.45
CA ARG A 144 -3.92 14.29 0.63
C ARG A 144 -3.39 14.63 -0.76
N GLY A 145 -2.44 13.81 -1.25
CA GLY A 145 -1.79 14.02 -2.55
C GLY A 145 -0.46 14.76 -2.47
N GLN A 146 -0.10 15.34 -1.30
CA GLN A 146 1.27 15.75 -1.03
C GLN A 146 2.16 14.52 -0.81
N VAL A 147 3.46 14.73 -0.79
CA VAL A 147 4.45 13.66 -0.63
C VAL A 147 5.37 13.98 0.54
N LEU A 148 5.61 13.02 1.41
CA LEU A 148 6.67 13.05 2.41
C LEU A 148 7.93 12.45 1.78
N ALA A 149 9.05 13.15 1.83
CA ALA A 149 10.28 12.72 1.21
C ALA A 149 11.52 13.06 2.06
N ALA A 150 12.60 12.32 1.82
CA ALA A 150 13.90 12.69 2.38
C ALA A 150 14.31 14.10 1.87
N PRO A 151 14.90 14.96 2.71
CA PRO A 151 15.21 16.33 2.35
C PRO A 151 16.04 16.43 1.06
N GLY A 152 15.58 17.30 0.13
CA GLY A 152 16.26 17.55 -1.14
C GLY A 152 16.24 16.39 -2.14
N SER A 153 15.50 15.28 -1.86
CA SER A 153 15.50 14.10 -2.73
C SER A 153 14.59 14.22 -3.94
N ILE A 154 13.57 15.07 -3.88
CA ILE A 154 12.65 15.36 -4.99
C ILE A 154 12.29 16.84 -5.02
N SER A 155 11.79 17.30 -6.17
CA SER A 155 11.24 18.64 -6.36
C SER A 155 9.92 18.55 -7.15
N PRO A 156 8.95 19.46 -6.90
CA PRO A 156 7.72 19.48 -7.67
C PRO A 156 7.96 19.93 -9.11
N HIS A 157 7.26 19.32 -10.05
CA HIS A 157 7.32 19.65 -11.47
C HIS A 157 5.95 20.13 -11.96
N SER A 158 5.94 21.28 -12.67
CA SER A 158 4.73 21.84 -13.31
C SER A 158 4.54 21.39 -14.76
N LYS A 159 5.59 20.81 -15.37
CA LYS A 159 5.56 20.29 -16.75
C LYS A 159 6.08 18.87 -16.73
N PHE A 160 5.31 17.96 -17.32
CA PHE A 160 5.65 16.53 -17.39
C PHE A 160 4.99 15.91 -18.63
N GLU A 161 5.53 14.80 -19.06
CA GLU A 161 4.92 13.92 -20.05
C GLU A 161 4.40 12.69 -19.35
N ALA A 162 3.23 12.18 -19.75
CA ALA A 162 2.62 11.02 -19.14
C ALA A 162 1.96 10.13 -20.18
N GLU A 163 2.14 8.82 -20.05
CA GLU A 163 1.32 7.83 -20.71
C GLU A 163 0.08 7.55 -19.84
N VAL A 164 -1.11 7.71 -20.43
CA VAL A 164 -2.36 7.60 -19.68
C VAL A 164 -3.18 6.43 -20.18
N TYR A 165 -3.41 5.45 -19.32
CA TYR A 165 -4.41 4.41 -19.53
C TYR A 165 -5.70 4.77 -18.80
N ARG A 166 -6.80 4.87 -19.53
CA ARG A 166 -8.13 5.12 -18.99
C ARG A 166 -9.04 3.94 -19.29
N SER A 167 -9.54 3.29 -18.23
CA SER A 167 -10.59 2.29 -18.42
C SER A 167 -11.87 2.95 -18.92
N GLU A 168 -12.55 2.31 -19.86
CA GLU A 168 -13.83 2.78 -20.42
C GLU A 168 -15.04 2.48 -19.51
N GLU A 169 -14.82 2.05 -18.27
CA GLU A 169 -15.92 1.85 -17.33
C GLU A 169 -16.65 3.17 -17.09
N ARG A 170 -17.77 3.28 -17.79
CA ARG A 170 -18.75 4.33 -17.57
C ARG A 170 -19.35 4.09 -16.19
N ARG A 171 -18.91 4.82 -15.19
CA ARG A 171 -19.75 5.02 -13.99
C ARG A 171 -20.99 5.73 -14.47
N VAL A 172 -22.10 5.01 -14.56
CA VAL A 172 -23.43 5.62 -14.68
C VAL A 172 -23.60 6.41 -13.40
N GLY A 173 -23.39 7.71 -13.47
CA GLY A 173 -23.64 8.62 -12.37
C GLY A 173 -25.11 8.48 -12.00
N LYS A 174 -25.39 8.30 -10.73
CA LYS A 174 -26.71 8.61 -10.21
C LYS A 174 -26.85 10.13 -10.36
N GLU A 175 -27.79 10.53 -11.23
CA GLU A 175 -28.36 11.88 -11.20
C GLU A 175 -29.05 12.13 -9.86
#